data_18e9bda190b1a04fb2d2bd5d7ec87822
#
_entry.id   18e9bda190b1a04fb2d2bd5d7ec87822
#
_cell.length_a   1.000
_cell.length_b   1.000
_cell.length_c   1.000
_cell.angle_alpha   90.00
_cell.angle_beta   90.00
_cell.angle_gamma   90.00
#
_symmetry.space_group_name_H-M   'P 1'
#
loop_
_entity.id
_entity.type
_entity.pdbx_description
1 polymer ?
#
loop_
_entity_poly.entity_id
_entity_poly.type
_entity_poly.pdbx_seq_one_letter_code
_entity_poly.pdbx_strand_id
1 'polypeptide(L)'
;MIFLKTVVIGSGSWGTALAQVLQDNGEKVILWGKNPAEVNDINENHKNSRFFPEVSLNPELKATLDLSVVKDADIVVLSVPTLAIEEMCLRISEFITRPIIVVNTAKGFHPETNDRMSNVIRKSLSKDKLKSVVSLIGPSHAEEVVLRMLTTICAVSLSEEDAACIQRLFSNEYLRVYRGDDEIGSEIGVALKNAIAVASGVL
;
A
#
# COMPACT_ATOMS: atom_id res chain seq x y z
N MET A 1 -9.98 -12.57 18.42
CA MET A 1 -9.57 -11.53 17.45
C MET A 1 -9.12 -12.25 16.18
N ILE A 2 -9.73 -12.02 15.04
CA ILE A 2 -9.30 -12.64 13.78
C ILE A 2 -8.17 -11.75 13.24
N PHE A 3 -6.95 -12.26 13.21
CA PHE A 3 -5.84 -11.56 12.59
C PHE A 3 -5.93 -11.71 11.07
N LEU A 4 -6.06 -10.60 10.38
CA LEU A 4 -6.03 -10.57 8.92
C LEU A 4 -4.58 -10.70 8.44
N LYS A 5 -4.33 -11.61 7.49
CA LYS A 5 -3.02 -11.74 6.87
C LYS A 5 -2.85 -10.71 5.78
N THR A 6 -1.94 -9.78 5.98
CA THR A 6 -1.66 -8.70 5.03
C THR A 6 -0.35 -8.95 4.31
N VAL A 7 -0.35 -8.80 2.99
CA VAL A 7 0.85 -8.81 2.15
C VAL A 7 1.01 -7.44 1.51
N VAL A 8 2.16 -6.81 1.73
CA VAL A 8 2.53 -5.55 1.06
C VAL A 8 3.41 -5.88 -0.14
N ILE A 9 2.97 -5.48 -1.32
CA ILE A 9 3.68 -5.69 -2.59
C ILE A 9 4.48 -4.44 -2.94
N GLY A 10 5.80 -4.57 -2.88
CA GLY A 10 6.77 -3.52 -3.20
C GLY A 10 7.60 -3.07 -2.00
N SER A 11 8.89 -3.40 -2.02
CA SER A 11 9.90 -3.02 -1.00
C SER A 11 10.50 -1.63 -1.22
N GLY A 12 9.80 -0.76 -1.96
CA GLY A 12 10.17 0.65 -2.09
C GLY A 12 9.96 1.43 -0.79
N SER A 13 10.23 2.74 -0.81
CA SER A 13 10.09 3.59 0.38
C SER A 13 8.69 3.51 0.99
N TRP A 14 7.65 3.71 0.20
CA TRP A 14 6.27 3.72 0.70
C TRP A 14 5.79 2.35 1.20
N GLY A 15 6.09 1.27 0.46
CA GLY A 15 5.73 -0.09 0.88
C GLY A 15 6.44 -0.51 2.17
N THR A 16 7.71 -0.17 2.33
CA THR A 16 8.46 -0.41 3.57
C THR A 16 7.86 0.36 4.74
N ALA A 17 7.54 1.64 4.55
CA ALA A 17 6.91 2.45 5.60
C ALA A 17 5.54 1.90 6.02
N LEU A 18 4.70 1.49 5.07
CA LEU A 18 3.39 0.89 5.38
C LEU A 18 3.51 -0.49 6.05
N ALA A 19 4.46 -1.33 5.63
CA ALA A 19 4.72 -2.60 6.29
C ALA A 19 5.21 -2.40 7.73
N GLN A 20 6.04 -1.38 7.97
CA GLN A 20 6.46 -0.96 9.31
C GLN A 20 5.26 -0.56 10.18
N VAL A 21 4.34 0.27 9.65
CA VAL A 21 3.11 0.66 10.36
C VAL A 21 2.30 -0.56 10.79
N LEU A 22 2.07 -1.49 9.86
CA LEU A 22 1.32 -2.72 10.15
C LEU A 22 2.01 -3.56 11.22
N GLN A 23 3.33 -3.70 11.15
CA GLN A 23 4.09 -4.44 12.14
C GLN A 23 4.07 -3.76 13.51
N ASP A 24 4.17 -2.43 13.56
CA ASP A 24 4.07 -1.65 14.80
C ASP A 24 2.66 -1.77 15.44
N ASN A 25 1.63 -1.98 14.63
CA ASN A 25 0.26 -2.25 15.09
C ASN A 25 0.04 -3.71 15.55
N GLY A 26 1.08 -4.56 15.48
CA GLY A 26 0.99 -5.98 15.85
C GLY A 26 0.25 -6.84 14.83
N GLU A 27 0.11 -6.36 13.59
CA GLU A 27 -0.57 -7.08 12.51
C GLU A 27 0.36 -8.10 11.85
N LYS A 28 -0.23 -9.19 11.32
CA LYS A 28 0.53 -10.19 10.55
C LYS A 28 0.79 -9.66 9.14
N VAL A 29 1.98 -9.13 8.92
CA VAL A 29 2.40 -8.56 7.64
C VAL A 29 3.62 -9.28 7.06
N ILE A 30 3.62 -9.44 5.74
CA ILE A 30 4.79 -9.87 4.96
C ILE A 30 5.01 -8.83 3.86
N LEU A 31 6.25 -8.36 3.72
CA LEU A 31 6.64 -7.44 2.66
C LEU A 31 7.24 -8.25 1.49
N TRP A 32 6.59 -8.17 0.33
CA TRP A 32 7.16 -8.73 -0.89
C TRP A 32 7.99 -7.68 -1.63
N GLY A 33 9.22 -8.05 -2.00
CA GLY A 33 10.10 -7.22 -2.81
C GLY A 33 10.68 -8.00 -3.99
N LYS A 34 10.98 -7.32 -5.08
CA LYS A 34 11.63 -7.94 -6.24
C LYS A 34 13.16 -7.93 -6.17
N ASN A 35 13.73 -7.12 -5.29
CA ASN A 35 15.18 -6.93 -5.18
C ASN A 35 15.72 -7.77 -4.01
N PRO A 36 16.57 -8.79 -4.27
CA PRO A 36 17.15 -9.62 -3.22
C PRO A 36 17.94 -8.85 -2.17
N ALA A 37 18.66 -7.79 -2.58
CA ALA A 37 19.44 -6.99 -1.64
C ALA A 37 18.56 -6.25 -0.62
N GLU A 38 17.42 -5.70 -1.06
CA GLU A 38 16.46 -5.04 -0.17
C GLU A 38 15.81 -6.05 0.80
N VAL A 39 15.42 -7.22 0.29
CA VAL A 39 14.80 -8.29 1.09
C VAL A 39 15.77 -8.82 2.14
N ASN A 40 17.03 -9.06 1.79
CA ASN A 40 18.06 -9.51 2.72
C ASN A 40 18.37 -8.44 3.77
N ASP A 41 18.49 -7.17 3.37
CA ASP A 41 18.77 -6.08 4.31
C ASP A 41 17.65 -5.93 5.37
N ILE A 42 16.39 -6.07 4.95
CA ILE A 42 15.25 -6.06 5.88
C ILE A 42 15.30 -7.24 6.84
N ASN A 43 15.57 -8.45 6.36
CA ASN A 43 15.53 -9.66 7.17
C ASN A 43 16.72 -9.82 8.11
N GLU A 44 17.93 -9.40 7.68
CA GLU A 44 19.18 -9.64 8.39
C GLU A 44 19.61 -8.43 9.23
N ASN A 45 19.45 -7.22 8.66
CA ASN A 45 19.91 -5.97 9.30
C ASN A 45 18.77 -5.13 9.87
N HIS A 46 17.51 -5.52 9.66
CA HIS A 46 16.32 -4.75 10.02
C HIS A 46 16.37 -3.31 9.46
N LYS A 47 16.80 -3.19 8.20
CA LYS A 47 16.95 -1.93 7.48
C LYS A 47 16.44 -2.06 6.05
N ASN A 48 16.13 -0.95 5.43
CA ASN A 48 16.06 -0.81 3.99
C ASN A 48 16.97 0.36 3.60
N SER A 49 18.28 0.09 3.64
CA SER A 49 19.34 1.10 3.55
C SER A 49 19.31 1.88 2.23
N ARG A 50 18.72 1.31 1.19
CA ARG A 50 18.54 2.00 -0.10
C ARG A 50 17.63 3.23 0.02
N PHE A 51 16.59 3.15 0.84
CA PHE A 51 15.59 4.22 0.98
C PHE A 51 15.71 4.95 2.31
N PHE A 52 16.13 4.25 3.36
CA PHE A 52 16.18 4.75 4.74
C PHE A 52 17.48 4.31 5.42
N PRO A 53 18.64 4.86 5.02
CA PRO A 53 19.95 4.38 5.50
C PRO A 53 20.12 4.48 7.02
N GLU A 54 19.50 5.46 7.66
CA GLU A 54 19.63 5.75 9.09
C GLU A 54 18.49 5.18 9.95
N VAL A 55 17.49 4.51 9.33
CA VAL A 55 16.31 4.03 10.06
C VAL A 55 16.41 2.54 10.33
N SER A 56 16.21 2.14 11.58
CA SER A 56 16.00 0.74 11.94
C SER A 56 14.52 0.40 11.89
N LEU A 57 14.19 -0.63 11.11
CA LEU A 57 12.84 -1.16 11.00
C LEU A 57 12.51 -2.05 12.20
N ASN A 58 11.25 -2.35 12.40
CA ASN A 58 10.82 -3.33 13.40
C ASN A 58 11.48 -4.69 13.12
N PRO A 59 12.18 -5.30 14.08
CA PRO A 59 12.93 -6.54 13.85
C PRO A 59 12.05 -7.75 13.53
N GLU A 60 10.75 -7.67 13.80
CA GLU A 60 9.80 -8.72 13.46
C GLU A 60 9.26 -8.60 12.03
N LEU A 61 9.49 -7.47 11.35
CA LEU A 61 9.10 -7.31 9.95
C LEU A 61 9.89 -8.28 9.08
N LYS A 62 9.15 -9.08 8.28
CA LYS A 62 9.73 -10.05 7.34
C LYS A 62 9.46 -9.65 5.91
N ALA A 63 10.49 -9.84 5.07
CA ALA A 63 10.40 -9.63 3.64
C ALA A 63 10.69 -10.92 2.87
N THR A 64 10.14 -11.04 1.66
CA THR A 64 10.31 -12.21 0.81
C THR A 64 10.36 -11.86 -0.67
N LEU A 65 11.03 -12.71 -1.46
CA LEU A 65 11.00 -12.69 -2.93
C LEU A 65 9.88 -13.57 -3.49
N ASP A 66 9.30 -14.46 -2.67
CA ASP A 66 8.28 -15.40 -3.08
C ASP A 66 6.90 -14.73 -3.11
N LEU A 67 6.34 -14.55 -4.32
CA LEU A 67 5.02 -13.95 -4.51
C LEU A 67 3.88 -14.88 -4.06
N SER A 68 4.12 -16.18 -3.94
CA SER A 68 3.10 -17.14 -3.52
C SER A 68 2.55 -16.90 -2.11
N VAL A 69 3.21 -16.04 -1.31
CA VAL A 69 2.73 -15.61 0.01
C VAL A 69 1.35 -14.94 -0.02
N VAL A 70 0.92 -14.43 -1.19
CA VAL A 70 -0.42 -13.83 -1.36
C VAL A 70 -1.54 -14.89 -1.36
N LYS A 71 -1.22 -16.17 -1.50
CA LYS A 71 -2.21 -17.26 -1.57
C LYS A 71 -3.20 -17.25 -0.39
N ASP A 72 -2.68 -17.00 0.81
CA ASP A 72 -3.48 -17.00 2.03
C ASP A 72 -3.77 -15.58 2.54
N ALA A 73 -3.50 -14.55 1.74
CA ALA A 73 -3.74 -13.18 2.14
C ALA A 73 -5.25 -12.88 2.22
N ASP A 74 -5.62 -12.06 3.19
CA ASP A 74 -6.93 -11.41 3.28
C ASP A 74 -6.88 -10.03 2.64
N ILE A 75 -5.71 -9.39 2.74
CA ILE A 75 -5.46 -8.02 2.27
C ILE A 75 -4.13 -8.01 1.49
N VAL A 76 -4.16 -7.40 0.32
CA VAL A 76 -2.96 -7.12 -0.47
C VAL A 76 -2.82 -5.63 -0.68
N VAL A 77 -1.71 -5.07 -0.22
CA VAL A 77 -1.36 -3.65 -0.39
C VAL A 77 -0.46 -3.50 -1.61
N LEU A 78 -0.91 -2.82 -2.64
CA LEU A 78 -0.13 -2.54 -3.84
C LEU A 78 0.64 -1.23 -3.66
N SER A 79 1.93 -1.33 -3.41
CA SER A 79 2.87 -0.21 -3.25
C SER A 79 3.98 -0.25 -4.30
N VAL A 80 3.56 -0.35 -5.56
CA VAL A 80 4.40 -0.37 -6.74
C VAL A 80 4.09 0.83 -7.63
N PRO A 81 4.98 1.21 -8.57
CA PRO A 81 4.69 2.26 -9.54
C PRO A 81 3.39 1.97 -10.33
N THR A 82 2.68 3.03 -10.75
CA THR A 82 1.42 2.92 -11.51
C THR A 82 1.52 2.01 -12.72
N LEU A 83 2.63 2.06 -13.46
CA LEU A 83 2.94 1.19 -14.60
C LEU A 83 2.96 -0.32 -14.26
N ALA A 84 3.24 -0.67 -13.01
CA ALA A 84 3.37 -2.05 -12.59
C ALA A 84 2.09 -2.62 -11.95
N ILE A 85 1.06 -1.79 -11.71
CA ILE A 85 -0.17 -2.21 -11.00
C ILE A 85 -0.89 -3.33 -11.77
N GLU A 86 -1.12 -3.14 -13.07
CA GLU A 86 -1.83 -4.12 -13.89
C GLU A 86 -1.09 -5.46 -13.94
N GLU A 87 0.21 -5.43 -14.26
CA GLU A 87 1.06 -6.63 -14.25
C GLU A 87 1.02 -7.34 -12.89
N MET A 88 1.15 -6.58 -11.79
CA MET A 88 1.12 -7.17 -10.46
C MET A 88 -0.24 -7.79 -10.12
N CYS A 89 -1.35 -7.16 -10.51
CA CYS A 89 -2.68 -7.74 -10.35
C CYS A 89 -2.79 -9.08 -11.09
N LEU A 90 -2.32 -9.15 -12.32
CA LEU A 90 -2.32 -10.40 -13.09
C LEU A 90 -1.46 -11.48 -12.42
N ARG A 91 -0.24 -11.14 -12.01
CA ARG A 91 0.67 -12.09 -11.34
C ARG A 91 0.12 -12.61 -10.01
N ILE A 92 -0.40 -11.74 -9.14
CA ILE A 92 -0.98 -12.19 -7.86
C ILE A 92 -2.25 -13.02 -8.08
N SER A 93 -3.00 -12.75 -9.16
CA SER A 93 -4.21 -13.51 -9.47
C SER A 93 -3.96 -15.00 -9.67
N GLU A 94 -2.75 -15.40 -10.08
CA GLU A 94 -2.38 -16.80 -10.25
C GLU A 94 -2.35 -17.58 -8.93
N PHE A 95 -2.11 -16.89 -7.82
CA PHE A 95 -1.99 -17.49 -6.49
C PHE A 95 -3.26 -17.33 -5.64
N ILE A 96 -4.03 -16.27 -5.85
CA ILE A 96 -5.22 -15.94 -5.04
C ILE A 96 -6.32 -16.98 -5.32
N THR A 97 -6.82 -17.61 -4.24
CA THR A 97 -7.86 -18.66 -4.29
C THR A 97 -9.21 -18.21 -3.70
N ARG A 98 -9.29 -17.02 -3.12
CA ARG A 98 -10.49 -16.45 -2.49
C ARG A 98 -10.51 -14.92 -2.65
N PRO A 99 -11.66 -14.26 -2.53
CA PRO A 99 -11.73 -12.81 -2.64
C PRO A 99 -10.90 -12.10 -1.56
N ILE A 100 -10.06 -11.14 -1.98
CA ILE A 100 -9.23 -10.32 -1.11
C ILE A 100 -9.62 -8.84 -1.19
N ILE A 101 -9.27 -8.08 -0.15
CA ILE A 101 -9.27 -6.62 -0.20
C ILE A 101 -7.94 -6.19 -0.84
N VAL A 102 -8.00 -5.35 -1.88
CA VAL A 102 -6.82 -4.74 -2.45
C VAL A 102 -6.72 -3.29 -1.99
N VAL A 103 -5.62 -2.96 -1.33
CA VAL A 103 -5.30 -1.58 -0.93
C VAL A 103 -4.42 -0.95 -2.01
N ASN A 104 -4.96 0.06 -2.70
CA ASN A 104 -4.22 0.85 -3.68
C ASN A 104 -3.53 2.03 -2.99
N THR A 105 -2.23 2.16 -3.18
CA THR A 105 -1.46 3.30 -2.66
C THR A 105 -0.82 4.15 -3.75
N ALA A 106 -1.10 3.84 -5.02
CA ALA A 106 -0.55 4.55 -6.16
C ALA A 106 -1.13 5.97 -6.26
N LYS A 107 -0.28 6.90 -6.63
CA LYS A 107 -0.60 8.34 -6.79
C LYS A 107 -0.54 8.67 -8.28
N GLY A 108 -1.68 8.60 -8.99
CA GLY A 108 -1.74 8.91 -10.41
C GLY A 108 -2.73 8.06 -11.19
N PHE A 109 -2.71 8.25 -12.50
CA PHE A 109 -3.51 7.53 -13.46
C PHE A 109 -2.67 6.49 -14.21
N HIS A 110 -3.33 5.54 -14.84
CA HIS A 110 -2.67 4.64 -15.78
C HIS A 110 -2.13 5.45 -16.96
N PRO A 111 -0.83 5.36 -17.28
CA PRO A 111 -0.19 6.30 -18.21
C PRO A 111 -0.68 6.19 -19.66
N GLU A 112 -1.18 5.03 -20.08
CA GLU A 112 -1.68 4.82 -21.44
C GLU A 112 -3.18 5.05 -21.56
N THR A 113 -3.96 4.60 -20.57
CA THR A 113 -5.44 4.65 -20.64
C THR A 113 -6.04 5.84 -19.90
N ASN A 114 -5.25 6.55 -19.07
CA ASN A 114 -5.71 7.58 -18.15
C ASN A 114 -6.79 7.10 -17.15
N ASP A 115 -6.94 5.80 -16.99
CA ASP A 115 -7.85 5.22 -16.00
C ASP A 115 -7.33 5.47 -14.57
N ARG A 116 -8.27 5.60 -13.64
CA ARG A 116 -7.95 5.60 -12.20
C ARG A 116 -7.44 4.21 -11.79
N MET A 117 -6.49 4.17 -10.85
CA MET A 117 -5.87 2.91 -10.44
C MET A 117 -6.88 1.92 -9.84
N SER A 118 -7.90 2.40 -9.14
CA SER A 118 -8.99 1.54 -8.65
C SER A 118 -9.72 0.81 -9.79
N ASN A 119 -9.94 1.49 -10.91
CA ASN A 119 -10.55 0.87 -12.09
C ASN A 119 -9.61 -0.14 -12.77
N VAL A 120 -8.32 0.17 -12.87
CA VAL A 120 -7.31 -0.76 -13.40
C VAL A 120 -7.31 -2.05 -12.59
N ILE A 121 -7.27 -1.95 -11.26
CA ILE A 121 -7.31 -3.11 -10.36
C ILE A 121 -8.60 -3.93 -10.56
N ARG A 122 -9.77 -3.27 -10.63
CA ARG A 122 -11.06 -3.94 -10.86
C ARG A 122 -11.17 -4.63 -12.21
N LYS A 123 -10.48 -4.13 -13.24
CA LYS A 123 -10.42 -4.76 -14.57
C LYS A 123 -9.44 -5.93 -14.61
N SER A 124 -8.35 -5.87 -13.83
CA SER A 124 -7.28 -6.86 -13.84
C SER A 124 -7.56 -8.07 -12.93
N LEU A 125 -8.44 -7.94 -11.94
CA LEU A 125 -8.82 -9.02 -11.04
C LEU A 125 -10.27 -9.42 -11.25
N SER A 126 -10.53 -10.72 -11.38
CA SER A 126 -11.88 -11.26 -11.50
C SER A 126 -12.68 -11.11 -10.20
N LYS A 127 -14.01 -11.10 -10.29
CA LYS A 127 -14.91 -10.88 -9.15
C LYS A 127 -14.81 -11.94 -8.05
N ASP A 128 -14.38 -13.15 -8.41
CA ASP A 128 -14.15 -14.25 -7.46
C ASP A 128 -12.81 -14.07 -6.68
N LYS A 129 -11.94 -13.17 -7.13
CA LYS A 129 -10.65 -12.88 -6.49
C LYS A 129 -10.57 -11.50 -5.83
N LEU A 130 -11.47 -10.59 -6.19
CA LEU A 130 -11.50 -9.23 -5.67
C LEU A 130 -12.76 -9.00 -4.83
N LYS A 131 -12.60 -8.81 -3.52
CA LYS A 131 -13.69 -8.38 -2.63
C LYS A 131 -13.98 -6.90 -2.81
N SER A 132 -12.96 -6.07 -2.68
CA SER A 132 -13.06 -4.61 -2.83
C SER A 132 -11.70 -3.97 -3.10
N VAL A 133 -11.74 -2.71 -3.54
CA VAL A 133 -10.56 -1.83 -3.61
C VAL A 133 -10.73 -0.73 -2.58
N VAL A 134 -9.67 -0.50 -1.79
CA VAL A 134 -9.57 0.64 -0.86
C VAL A 134 -8.38 1.46 -1.28
N SER A 135 -8.57 2.72 -1.67
CA SER A 135 -7.47 3.64 -1.96
C SER A 135 -6.97 4.26 -0.64
N LEU A 136 -5.73 3.93 -0.26
CA LEU A 136 -5.06 4.47 0.93
C LEU A 136 -4.12 5.60 0.49
N ILE A 137 -4.61 6.82 0.55
CA ILE A 137 -4.03 7.99 -0.11
C ILE A 137 -4.03 9.22 0.79
N GLY A 138 -3.11 10.15 0.51
CA GLY A 138 -3.03 11.40 1.25
C GLY A 138 -1.74 12.19 0.96
N PRO A 139 -1.61 13.38 1.56
CA PRO A 139 -0.40 14.19 1.51
C PRO A 139 0.62 13.64 2.51
N SER A 140 1.29 12.55 2.16
CA SER A 140 2.21 11.83 3.05
C SER A 140 3.54 11.54 2.36
N HIS A 141 4.61 11.50 3.15
CA HIS A 141 5.96 11.14 2.76
C HIS A 141 6.39 9.88 3.53
N ALA A 142 7.03 8.96 2.82
CA ALA A 142 7.46 7.68 3.40
C ALA A 142 8.50 7.89 4.53
N GLU A 143 9.35 8.89 4.35
CA GLU A 143 10.39 9.28 5.31
C GLU A 143 9.81 9.73 6.65
N GLU A 144 8.70 10.45 6.63
CA GLU A 144 8.00 10.88 7.84
C GLU A 144 7.33 9.71 8.54
N VAL A 145 6.66 8.86 7.78
CA VAL A 145 5.94 7.69 8.32
C VAL A 145 6.90 6.68 8.93
N VAL A 146 8.02 6.37 8.27
CA VAL A 146 9.00 5.42 8.79
C VAL A 146 9.69 5.91 10.06
N LEU A 147 9.81 7.25 10.22
CA LEU A 147 10.30 7.91 11.44
C LEU A 147 9.20 8.08 12.51
N ARG A 148 8.01 7.52 12.29
CA ARG A 148 6.85 7.65 13.20
C ARG A 148 6.43 9.09 13.49
N MET A 149 6.60 9.98 12.49
CA MET A 149 6.11 11.35 12.58
C MET A 149 4.60 11.40 12.33
N LEU A 150 3.93 12.35 12.99
CA LEU A 150 2.47 12.50 12.88
C LEU A 150 2.05 12.72 11.42
N THR A 151 1.34 11.76 10.87
CA THR A 151 0.90 11.75 9.47
C THR A 151 -0.59 11.45 9.39
N THR A 152 -1.24 12.04 8.42
CA THR A 152 -2.66 11.84 8.14
C THR A 152 -2.88 11.37 6.72
N ILE A 153 -3.68 10.30 6.55
CA ILE A 153 -4.09 9.77 5.25
C ILE A 153 -5.58 9.38 5.27
N CYS A 154 -6.12 9.02 4.10
CA CYS A 154 -7.50 8.58 3.95
C CYS A 154 -7.57 7.17 3.38
N ALA A 155 -8.47 6.35 3.92
CA ALA A 155 -8.93 5.10 3.35
C ALA A 155 -10.28 5.35 2.64
N VAL A 156 -10.28 5.26 1.32
CA VAL A 156 -11.44 5.60 0.48
C VAL A 156 -11.88 4.39 -0.31
N SER A 157 -13.15 4.04 -0.24
CA SER A 157 -13.71 2.87 -0.92
C SER A 157 -15.21 3.03 -1.16
N LEU A 158 -15.71 2.32 -2.17
CA LEU A 158 -17.16 2.11 -2.38
C LEU A 158 -17.76 1.18 -1.30
N SER A 159 -16.93 0.42 -0.56
CA SER A 159 -17.32 -0.40 0.59
C SER A 159 -16.92 0.31 1.88
N GLU A 160 -17.90 0.85 2.60
CA GLU A 160 -17.65 1.52 3.90
C GLU A 160 -17.06 0.55 4.93
N GLU A 161 -17.50 -0.70 4.93
CA GLU A 161 -17.00 -1.74 5.83
C GLU A 161 -15.51 -1.99 5.62
N ASP A 162 -15.09 -2.13 4.35
CA ASP A 162 -13.70 -2.41 4.02
C ASP A 162 -12.82 -1.16 4.22
N ALA A 163 -13.34 0.05 3.94
CA ALA A 163 -12.65 1.29 4.30
C ALA A 163 -12.44 1.40 5.83
N ALA A 164 -13.45 1.03 6.63
CA ALA A 164 -13.34 1.00 8.08
C ALA A 164 -12.37 -0.08 8.58
N CYS A 165 -12.30 -1.22 7.90
CA CYS A 165 -11.31 -2.27 8.17
C CYS A 165 -9.90 -1.74 7.97
N ILE A 166 -9.61 -1.14 6.81
CA ILE A 166 -8.30 -0.58 6.49
C ILE A 166 -7.94 0.60 7.40
N GLN A 167 -8.90 1.45 7.75
CA GLN A 167 -8.70 2.51 8.74
C GLN A 167 -8.18 1.95 10.06
N ARG A 168 -8.83 0.91 10.62
CA ARG A 168 -8.41 0.30 11.90
C ARG A 168 -7.04 -0.35 11.80
N LEU A 169 -6.77 -1.02 10.67
CA LEU A 169 -5.54 -1.76 10.44
C LEU A 169 -4.30 -0.85 10.42
N PHE A 170 -4.43 0.35 9.82
CA PHE A 170 -3.33 1.28 9.65
C PHE A 170 -3.27 2.41 10.69
N SER A 171 -4.35 2.65 11.45
CA SER A 171 -4.34 3.74 12.43
C SER A 171 -3.55 3.37 13.67
N ASN A 172 -2.70 4.30 14.14
CA ASN A 172 -1.97 4.22 15.40
C ASN A 172 -1.67 5.63 15.95
N GLU A 173 -0.74 5.74 16.89
CA GLU A 173 -0.40 6.99 17.56
C GLU A 173 0.22 8.03 16.62
N TYR A 174 0.89 7.61 15.54
CA TYR A 174 1.58 8.49 14.59
C TYR A 174 0.97 8.51 13.19
N LEU A 175 0.16 7.52 12.80
CA LEU A 175 -0.55 7.50 11.53
C LEU A 175 -2.06 7.51 11.75
N ARG A 176 -2.70 8.64 11.44
CA ARG A 176 -4.14 8.78 11.51
C ARG A 176 -4.79 8.54 10.16
N VAL A 177 -5.68 7.55 10.09
CA VAL A 177 -6.43 7.23 8.87
C VAL A 177 -7.87 7.73 9.01
N TYR A 178 -8.30 8.59 8.10
CA TYR A 178 -9.70 9.00 7.95
C TYR A 178 -10.39 8.12 6.91
N ARG A 179 -11.72 8.08 6.93
CA ARG A 179 -12.52 7.43 5.88
C ARG A 179 -13.08 8.47 4.94
N GLY A 180 -13.23 8.08 3.65
CA GLY A 180 -13.91 8.85 2.63
C GLY A 180 -14.72 7.91 1.72
N ASP A 181 -15.73 8.46 1.09
CA ASP A 181 -16.64 7.79 0.15
C ASP A 181 -16.48 8.29 -1.30
N ASP A 182 -15.87 9.47 -1.48
CA ASP A 182 -15.55 10.00 -2.81
C ASP A 182 -14.25 9.40 -3.36
N GLU A 183 -14.34 8.20 -3.91
CA GLU A 183 -13.20 7.52 -4.53
C GLU A 183 -12.67 8.29 -5.75
N ILE A 184 -13.57 8.89 -6.54
CA ILE A 184 -13.19 9.62 -7.76
C ILE A 184 -12.42 10.88 -7.42
N GLY A 185 -12.99 11.74 -6.61
CA GLY A 185 -12.36 12.99 -6.21
C GLY A 185 -11.06 12.78 -5.45
N SER A 186 -10.99 11.75 -4.61
CA SER A 186 -9.80 11.42 -3.84
C SER A 186 -8.63 10.96 -4.74
N GLU A 187 -8.87 10.07 -5.71
CA GLU A 187 -7.82 9.60 -6.64
C GLU A 187 -7.37 10.74 -7.58
N ILE A 188 -8.29 11.58 -8.07
CA ILE A 188 -7.95 12.75 -8.88
C ILE A 188 -7.13 13.75 -8.06
N GLY A 189 -7.58 14.06 -6.85
CA GLY A 189 -6.90 15.00 -5.96
C GLY A 189 -5.47 14.61 -5.66
N VAL A 190 -5.22 13.34 -5.33
CA VAL A 190 -3.87 12.86 -5.04
C VAL A 190 -2.98 12.81 -6.29
N ALA A 191 -3.55 12.58 -7.47
CA ALA A 191 -2.81 12.59 -8.73
C ALA A 191 -2.32 14.01 -9.09
N LEU A 192 -3.14 15.04 -8.82
CA LEU A 192 -2.87 16.43 -9.17
C LEU A 192 -2.11 17.21 -8.09
N LYS A 193 -2.07 16.74 -6.84
CA LYS A 193 -1.53 17.50 -5.70
C LYS A 193 -0.13 18.07 -5.92
N ASN A 194 0.76 17.31 -6.54
CA ASN A 194 2.14 17.75 -6.75
C ASN A 194 2.23 18.88 -7.80
N ALA A 195 1.44 18.80 -8.86
CA ALA A 195 1.35 19.88 -9.86
C ALA A 195 0.80 21.17 -9.24
N ILE A 196 -0.22 21.06 -8.39
CA ILE A 196 -0.80 22.20 -7.67
C ILE A 196 0.23 22.79 -6.69
N ALA A 197 0.96 21.96 -5.96
CA ALA A 197 1.99 22.41 -5.04
C ALA A 197 3.12 23.17 -5.74
N VAL A 198 3.59 22.66 -6.89
CA VAL A 198 4.58 23.37 -7.71
C VAL A 198 4.05 24.70 -8.22
N ALA A 199 2.83 24.73 -8.76
CA ALA A 199 2.20 25.96 -9.24
C ALA A 199 2.05 27.02 -8.13
N SER A 200 1.67 26.58 -6.92
CA SER A 200 1.54 27.47 -5.75
C SER A 200 2.89 27.99 -5.24
N GLY A 201 3.97 27.27 -5.46
CA GLY A 201 5.32 27.68 -5.04
C GLY A 201 6.04 28.60 -6.02
N VAL A 202 5.48 28.85 -7.21
CA VAL A 202 6.00 29.78 -8.22
C VAL A 202 5.46 31.20 -8.03
N LEU A 203 4.36 31.37 -7.28
CA LEU A 203 3.75 32.63 -6.93
C LEU A 203 4.42 33.27 -5.71
#